data_f952198eefc795d94b2c3ad7509ea78c
#
_entry.id   f952198eefc795d94b2c3ad7509ea78c
#
_cell.length_a   1.000
_cell.length_b   1.000
_cell.length_c   1.000
_cell.angle_alpha   90.00
_cell.angle_beta   90.00
_cell.angle_gamma   90.00
#
_symmetry.space_group_name_H-M   'P 1'
#
loop_
_entity.id
_entity.type
_entity.pdbx_description
1 polymer ?
#
loop_
_entity_poly.entity_id
_entity_poly.type
_entity_poly.pdbx_seq_one_letter_code
_entity_poly.pdbx_strand_id
1 'polypeptide(L)'
;MNTHFTAFERSLHLERYPAKYQHVSLQAWDGADEYIIEHVENCSSLASDSNKDTPLIIINDDFGALTCWFNHRRPVFISDSWISHKSVMTNLMINGLDTENVEFCDALTDLTDVITAKAKVVLIKIPRSLALLEQQLITLQSVLDVNTTLIATGKVKTVQNSVLKLFEKYIGTTTTSLAKKKARLIFSKYMGIKTEASPYPTIVSDPLTPFTLSNHANVFCREHLDIGTRILLKNLPNALNKHVVDLGCGNGVIGVS
;
A
#
# COMPACT_ATOMS: atom_id res chain seq x y z
N MET A 1 1.60 -27.09 1.61
CA MET A 1 1.40 -25.63 1.40
C MET A 1 1.24 -25.01 2.77
N ASN A 2 1.99 -23.94 3.09
CA ASN A 2 1.82 -23.29 4.37
C ASN A 2 0.83 -22.13 4.20
N THR A 3 -0.43 -22.37 4.58
CA THR A 3 -1.53 -21.41 4.57
C THR A 3 -1.94 -21.00 5.99
N HIS A 4 -1.31 -21.57 7.02
CA HIS A 4 -1.62 -21.29 8.41
C HIS A 4 -0.54 -20.39 9.00
N PHE A 5 -0.89 -19.13 9.21
CA PHE A 5 -0.09 -18.16 9.93
C PHE A 5 -0.41 -18.25 11.42
N THR A 6 0.56 -18.57 12.27
CA THR A 6 0.36 -18.71 13.71
C THR A 6 1.32 -17.82 14.48
N ALA A 7 0.79 -17.01 15.37
CA ALA A 7 1.54 -16.18 16.33
C ALA A 7 0.67 -15.96 17.57
N PHE A 8 1.27 -15.73 18.74
CA PHE A 8 0.56 -15.39 20.00
C PHE A 8 -0.69 -16.25 20.27
N GLU A 9 -0.57 -17.58 20.09
CA GLU A 9 -1.66 -18.57 20.29
C GLU A 9 -2.86 -18.38 19.35
N ARG A 10 -2.77 -17.49 18.36
CA ARG A 10 -3.78 -17.26 17.33
C ARG A 10 -3.29 -17.79 15.98
N SER A 11 -4.19 -18.40 15.22
CA SER A 11 -3.92 -18.87 13.87
C SER A 11 -4.88 -18.25 12.86
N LEU A 12 -4.37 -17.90 11.69
CA LEU A 12 -5.14 -17.43 10.53
C LEU A 12 -4.86 -18.33 9.34
N HIS A 13 -5.89 -18.64 8.57
CA HIS A 13 -5.75 -19.26 7.26
C HIS A 13 -5.61 -18.16 6.22
N LEU A 14 -4.46 -18.05 5.58
CA LEU A 14 -4.16 -17.00 4.60
C LEU A 14 -3.77 -17.59 3.25
N GLU A 15 -4.48 -17.20 2.22
CA GLU A 15 -4.24 -17.61 0.84
C GLU A 15 -3.89 -16.43 -0.04
N ARG A 16 -3.11 -16.66 -1.09
CA ARG A 16 -2.90 -15.69 -2.16
C ARG A 16 -4.10 -15.71 -3.12
N TYR A 17 -4.46 -14.55 -3.61
CA TYR A 17 -5.47 -14.44 -4.66
C TYR A 17 -4.81 -14.31 -6.04
N PRO A 18 -5.30 -14.97 -7.09
CA PRO A 18 -6.34 -16.02 -7.04
C PRO A 18 -5.77 -17.35 -6.57
N ALA A 19 -6.54 -18.09 -5.77
CA ALA A 19 -6.11 -19.34 -5.13
C ALA A 19 -5.61 -20.42 -6.11
N LYS A 20 -6.13 -20.45 -7.34
CA LYS A 20 -5.70 -21.40 -8.39
C LYS A 20 -4.22 -21.28 -8.77
N TYR A 21 -3.55 -20.17 -8.47
CA TYR A 21 -2.12 -19.98 -8.70
C TYR A 21 -1.28 -20.13 -7.42
N GLN A 22 -1.89 -20.58 -6.35
CA GLN A 22 -1.18 -20.85 -5.11
C GLN A 22 -0.16 -21.99 -5.34
N HIS A 23 1.11 -21.70 -5.08
CA HIS A 23 2.19 -22.68 -5.15
C HIS A 23 2.63 -23.09 -3.76
N VAL A 24 3.06 -24.35 -3.58
CA VAL A 24 3.47 -24.89 -2.26
C VAL A 24 4.58 -24.08 -1.58
N SER A 25 5.43 -23.42 -2.34
CA SER A 25 6.52 -22.58 -1.82
C SER A 25 6.14 -21.13 -1.55
N LEU A 26 4.89 -20.73 -1.84
CA LEU A 26 4.43 -19.36 -1.69
C LEU A 26 3.48 -19.22 -0.51
N GLN A 27 3.80 -18.32 0.41
CA GLN A 27 2.94 -17.93 1.52
C GLN A 27 2.25 -16.61 1.21
N ALA A 28 1.07 -16.38 1.81
CA ALA A 28 0.35 -15.11 1.74
C ALA A 28 0.89 -14.05 2.72
N TRP A 29 1.96 -14.34 3.42
CA TRP A 29 2.68 -13.42 4.30
C TRP A 29 4.19 -13.65 4.17
N ASP A 30 4.98 -12.74 4.71
CA ASP A 30 6.43 -12.90 4.80
C ASP A 30 6.97 -12.43 6.17
N GLY A 31 8.29 -12.49 6.33
CA GLY A 31 8.93 -12.09 7.59
C GLY A 31 8.69 -10.63 7.98
N ALA A 32 8.27 -9.78 7.05
CA ALA A 32 7.92 -8.40 7.35
C ALA A 32 6.56 -8.32 8.07
N ASP A 33 5.57 -9.11 7.64
CA ASP A 33 4.27 -9.21 8.31
C ASP A 33 4.43 -9.78 9.71
N GLU A 34 5.21 -10.88 9.84
CA GLU A 34 5.47 -11.48 11.14
C GLU A 34 6.15 -10.51 12.10
N TYR A 35 7.12 -9.74 11.61
CA TYR A 35 7.89 -8.84 12.45
C TYR A 35 7.06 -7.65 12.95
N ILE A 36 6.25 -7.05 12.10
CA ILE A 36 5.42 -5.92 12.51
C ILE A 36 4.29 -6.34 13.45
N ILE A 37 3.64 -7.49 13.20
CA ILE A 37 2.65 -8.08 14.12
C ILE A 37 3.28 -8.31 15.49
N GLU A 38 4.42 -9.00 15.53
CA GLU A 38 5.13 -9.27 16.77
C GLU A 38 5.50 -8.00 17.54
N HIS A 39 5.93 -6.96 16.83
CA HIS A 39 6.27 -5.69 17.43
C HIS A 39 5.06 -5.00 18.06
N VAL A 40 3.94 -4.95 17.34
CA VAL A 40 2.71 -4.30 17.81
C VAL A 40 2.12 -5.03 19.02
N GLU A 41 2.06 -6.36 18.98
CA GLU A 41 1.53 -7.18 20.09
C GLU A 41 2.39 -7.09 21.36
N ASN A 42 3.71 -7.03 21.23
CA ASN A 42 4.62 -6.90 22.38
C ASN A 42 4.71 -5.47 22.94
N CYS A 43 4.16 -4.49 22.23
CA CYS A 43 4.16 -3.10 22.70
C CYS A 43 2.83 -2.78 23.39
N SER A 44 2.80 -2.80 24.73
CA SER A 44 1.57 -2.58 25.52
C SER A 44 0.83 -1.28 25.16
N SER A 45 1.56 -0.22 24.81
CA SER A 45 0.97 1.06 24.39
C SER A 45 0.29 1.00 23.00
N LEU A 46 0.66 0.03 22.16
CA LEU A 46 0.08 -0.18 20.84
C LEU A 46 -0.99 -1.29 20.86
N ALA A 47 -0.78 -2.35 21.65
CA ALA A 47 -1.67 -3.50 21.76
C ALA A 47 -2.98 -3.16 22.49
N SER A 48 -2.89 -2.34 23.55
CA SER A 48 -4.04 -1.99 24.41
C SER A 48 -5.02 -0.98 23.82
N ASP A 49 -4.73 -0.46 22.62
CA ASP A 49 -5.56 0.59 21.99
C ASP A 49 -6.78 -0.02 21.29
N SER A 50 -7.68 -0.59 22.10
CA SER A 50 -9.01 -1.07 21.67
C SER A 50 -10.04 0.06 21.56
N ASN A 51 -9.62 1.32 21.65
CA ASN A 51 -10.53 2.43 21.51
C ASN A 51 -11.07 2.50 20.08
N LYS A 52 -12.35 2.19 19.93
CA LYS A 52 -13.06 2.15 18.64
C LYS A 52 -13.06 3.51 17.91
N ASP A 53 -12.73 4.58 18.63
CA ASP A 53 -12.76 5.95 18.11
C ASP A 53 -11.43 6.38 17.47
N THR A 54 -10.37 5.56 17.56
CA THR A 54 -9.06 5.89 16.98
C THR A 54 -8.72 4.91 15.87
N PRO A 55 -8.71 5.35 14.61
CA PRO A 55 -8.47 4.47 13.48
C PRO A 55 -7.05 3.91 13.46
N LEU A 56 -6.93 2.61 13.19
CA LEU A 56 -5.71 1.95 12.75
C LEU A 56 -5.66 2.02 11.23
N ILE A 57 -4.61 2.58 10.66
CA ILE A 57 -4.44 2.61 9.20
C ILE A 57 -3.44 1.53 8.80
N ILE A 58 -3.78 0.72 7.80
CA ILE A 58 -2.91 -0.33 7.24
C ILE A 58 -2.73 -0.08 5.75
N ILE A 59 -1.50 0.10 5.31
CA ILE A 59 -1.17 0.45 3.93
C ILE A 59 -0.34 -0.64 3.27
N ASN A 60 -0.73 -1.03 2.04
CA ASN A 60 -0.03 -2.00 1.19
C ASN A 60 0.07 -3.41 1.81
N ASP A 61 -0.95 -3.86 2.53
CA ASP A 61 -1.03 -5.24 3.00
C ASP A 61 -1.37 -6.17 1.83
N ASP A 62 -0.34 -6.84 1.27
CA ASP A 62 -0.41 -7.56 0.00
C ASP A 62 -1.55 -8.58 -0.08
N PHE A 63 -1.71 -9.39 0.98
CA PHE A 63 -2.68 -10.50 1.03
C PHE A 63 -3.54 -10.49 2.28
N GLY A 64 -3.47 -9.46 3.12
CA GLY A 64 -4.35 -9.30 4.26
C GLY A 64 -3.83 -9.88 5.57
N ALA A 65 -2.55 -10.17 5.70
CA ALA A 65 -2.00 -10.70 6.94
C ALA A 65 -2.18 -9.72 8.12
N LEU A 66 -1.89 -8.43 7.91
CA LEU A 66 -2.07 -7.39 8.93
C LEU A 66 -3.54 -7.07 9.14
N THR A 67 -4.30 -6.93 8.05
CA THR A 67 -5.72 -6.55 8.11
C THR A 67 -6.56 -7.63 8.79
N CYS A 68 -6.32 -8.90 8.50
CA CYS A 68 -6.97 -10.01 9.19
C CYS A 68 -6.55 -10.11 10.66
N TRP A 69 -5.25 -9.91 10.94
CA TRP A 69 -4.74 -9.96 12.31
C TRP A 69 -5.37 -8.88 13.19
N PHE A 70 -5.42 -7.65 12.70
CA PHE A 70 -5.95 -6.49 13.43
C PHE A 70 -7.41 -6.14 13.10
N ASN A 71 -8.20 -7.08 12.53
CA ASN A 71 -9.60 -6.86 12.17
C ASN A 71 -10.45 -6.33 13.32
N HIS A 72 -10.19 -6.79 14.55
CA HIS A 72 -10.87 -6.34 15.76
C HIS A 72 -10.67 -4.85 16.07
N ARG A 73 -9.67 -4.22 15.48
CA ARG A 73 -9.36 -2.78 15.63
C ARG A 73 -10.02 -1.90 14.56
N ARG A 74 -10.85 -2.48 13.70
CA ARG A 74 -11.54 -1.80 12.60
C ARG A 74 -10.59 -0.98 11.73
N PRO A 75 -9.62 -1.62 11.06
CA PRO A 75 -8.62 -0.91 10.29
C PRO A 75 -9.20 -0.25 9.05
N VAL A 76 -8.62 0.90 8.67
CA VAL A 76 -8.72 1.46 7.33
C VAL A 76 -7.60 0.84 6.50
N PHE A 77 -7.97 0.04 5.52
CA PHE A 77 -7.05 -0.63 4.60
C PHE A 77 -6.90 0.20 3.32
N ILE A 78 -5.67 0.55 2.97
CA ILE A 78 -5.36 1.38 1.81
C ILE A 78 -4.41 0.64 0.87
N SER A 79 -4.79 0.48 -0.39
CA SER A 79 -3.94 -0.11 -1.42
C SER A 79 -4.33 0.35 -2.83
N ASP A 80 -3.36 0.51 -3.71
CA ASP A 80 -3.57 0.72 -5.16
C ASP A 80 -3.78 -0.60 -5.93
N SER A 81 -3.64 -1.74 -5.25
CA SER A 81 -3.71 -3.08 -5.85
C SER A 81 -5.09 -3.70 -5.71
N TRP A 82 -5.79 -3.84 -6.84
CA TRP A 82 -7.04 -4.59 -6.88
C TRP A 82 -6.89 -6.04 -6.36
N ILE A 83 -5.74 -6.68 -6.64
CA ILE A 83 -5.44 -8.03 -6.15
C ILE A 83 -5.35 -8.05 -4.62
N SER A 84 -4.74 -7.02 -4.01
CA SER A 84 -4.66 -6.90 -2.55
C SER A 84 -6.06 -6.74 -1.94
N HIS A 85 -6.92 -5.90 -2.50
CA HIS A 85 -8.31 -5.75 -2.05
C HIS A 85 -9.06 -7.08 -2.08
N LYS A 86 -8.95 -7.84 -3.19
CA LYS A 86 -9.57 -9.16 -3.30
C LYS A 86 -8.98 -10.18 -2.35
N SER A 87 -7.66 -10.15 -2.13
CA SER A 87 -6.99 -11.04 -1.18
C SER A 87 -7.42 -10.79 0.25
N VAL A 88 -7.43 -9.53 0.67
CA VAL A 88 -7.89 -9.14 2.02
C VAL A 88 -9.32 -9.60 2.24
N MET A 89 -10.24 -9.27 1.32
CA MET A 89 -11.66 -9.66 1.41
C MET A 89 -11.80 -11.18 1.52
N THR A 90 -11.11 -11.94 0.65
CA THR A 90 -11.15 -13.40 0.65
C THR A 90 -10.64 -13.97 1.97
N ASN A 91 -9.51 -13.45 2.48
CA ASN A 91 -8.90 -13.95 3.71
C ASN A 91 -9.71 -13.57 4.96
N LEU A 92 -10.38 -12.42 4.98
CA LEU A 92 -11.36 -12.11 6.03
C LEU A 92 -12.47 -13.14 6.06
N MET A 93 -13.08 -13.45 4.91
CA MET A 93 -14.17 -14.42 4.80
C MET A 93 -13.72 -15.84 5.19
N ILE A 94 -12.56 -16.32 4.74
CA ILE A 94 -12.01 -17.63 5.08
C ILE A 94 -11.84 -17.79 6.60
N ASN A 95 -11.46 -16.73 7.29
CA ASN A 95 -11.27 -16.73 8.75
C ASN A 95 -12.54 -16.41 9.54
N GLY A 96 -13.69 -16.22 8.90
CA GLY A 96 -14.92 -15.82 9.58
C GLY A 96 -14.81 -14.45 10.28
N LEU A 97 -13.93 -13.58 9.78
CA LEU A 97 -13.75 -12.23 10.31
C LEU A 97 -14.76 -11.28 9.66
N ASP A 98 -15.23 -10.32 10.45
CA ASP A 98 -16.22 -9.35 10.01
C ASP A 98 -15.60 -8.40 8.96
N THR A 99 -16.14 -8.44 7.75
CA THR A 99 -15.70 -7.59 6.64
C THR A 99 -16.13 -6.13 6.82
N GLU A 100 -17.21 -5.86 7.57
CA GLU A 100 -17.69 -4.51 7.87
C GLU A 100 -16.78 -3.79 8.87
N ASN A 101 -15.89 -4.52 9.54
CA ASN A 101 -14.87 -3.92 10.38
C ASN A 101 -13.73 -3.27 9.57
N VAL A 102 -13.67 -3.46 8.26
CA VAL A 102 -12.57 -2.94 7.43
C VAL A 102 -13.10 -1.91 6.46
N GLU A 103 -12.59 -0.69 6.55
CA GLU A 103 -12.84 0.33 5.55
C GLU A 103 -11.83 0.18 4.41
N PHE A 104 -12.29 -0.04 3.18
CA PHE A 104 -11.46 -0.28 2.02
C PHE A 104 -11.29 0.99 1.19
N CYS A 105 -10.07 1.49 1.11
CA CYS A 105 -9.69 2.68 0.36
C CYS A 105 -8.69 2.36 -0.74
N ASP A 106 -8.82 2.97 -1.90
CA ASP A 106 -7.76 2.98 -2.90
C ASP A 106 -6.70 4.06 -2.59
N ALA A 107 -5.63 4.10 -3.39
CA ALA A 107 -4.53 5.05 -3.19
C ALA A 107 -4.89 6.51 -3.55
N LEU A 108 -6.07 6.77 -4.11
CA LEU A 108 -6.55 8.09 -4.52
C LEU A 108 -7.69 8.61 -3.63
N THR A 109 -8.18 7.80 -2.71
CA THR A 109 -9.24 8.17 -1.76
C THR A 109 -8.78 9.37 -0.92
N ASP A 110 -9.62 10.39 -0.81
CA ASP A 110 -9.40 11.44 0.16
C ASP A 110 -9.64 10.88 1.57
N LEU A 111 -8.57 10.73 2.33
CA LEU A 111 -8.65 10.13 3.66
C LEU A 111 -9.48 10.94 4.64
N THR A 112 -9.69 12.24 4.40
CA THR A 112 -10.52 13.08 5.28
C THR A 112 -12.02 12.78 5.14
N ASP A 113 -12.43 12.20 4.01
CA ASP A 113 -13.82 11.76 3.81
C ASP A 113 -14.16 10.49 4.60
N VAL A 114 -13.12 9.69 4.89
CA VAL A 114 -13.25 8.36 5.53
C VAL A 114 -12.85 8.40 7.01
N ILE A 115 -11.79 9.15 7.32
CA ILE A 115 -11.18 9.18 8.65
C ILE A 115 -11.52 10.49 9.35
N THR A 116 -12.49 10.44 10.24
CA THR A 116 -12.99 11.62 10.96
C THR A 116 -12.15 11.97 12.20
N ALA A 117 -11.44 11.01 12.78
CA ALA A 117 -10.55 11.20 13.92
C ALA A 117 -9.08 11.00 13.51
N LYS A 118 -8.16 11.66 14.19
CA LYS A 118 -6.72 11.48 13.91
C LYS A 118 -6.26 10.07 14.24
N ALA A 119 -5.49 9.46 13.32
CA ALA A 119 -4.95 8.12 13.50
C ALA A 119 -3.92 8.11 14.64
N LYS A 120 -3.95 7.08 15.49
CA LYS A 120 -2.88 6.86 16.49
C LYS A 120 -1.75 6.01 15.94
N VAL A 121 -2.09 5.02 15.13
CA VAL A 121 -1.14 4.04 14.61
C VAL A 121 -1.36 3.88 13.11
N VAL A 122 -0.26 3.93 12.36
CA VAL A 122 -0.22 3.63 10.94
C VAL A 122 0.79 2.51 10.70
N LEU A 123 0.34 1.42 10.09
CA LEU A 123 1.19 0.30 9.67
C LEU A 123 1.37 0.35 8.15
N ILE A 124 2.61 0.33 7.68
CA ILE A 124 2.92 0.47 6.25
C ILE A 124 3.83 -0.68 5.81
N LYS A 125 3.40 -1.45 4.81
CA LYS A 125 4.34 -2.26 4.05
C LYS A 125 4.97 -1.40 2.96
N ILE A 126 6.30 -1.33 2.94
CA ILE A 126 7.04 -0.46 2.01
C ILE A 126 6.82 -0.96 0.58
N PRO A 127 6.22 -0.15 -0.30
CA PRO A 127 5.98 -0.54 -1.70
C PRO A 127 7.29 -0.56 -2.49
N ARG A 128 7.27 -1.15 -3.69
CA ARG A 128 8.42 -1.15 -4.60
C ARG A 128 8.71 0.22 -5.20
N SER A 129 7.66 1.01 -5.43
CA SER A 129 7.74 2.35 -5.99
C SER A 129 7.97 3.38 -4.89
N LEU A 130 9.10 4.10 -4.95
CA LEU A 130 9.37 5.22 -4.04
C LEU A 130 8.37 6.36 -4.25
N ALA A 131 7.91 6.57 -5.47
CA ALA A 131 6.91 7.59 -5.77
C ALA A 131 5.55 7.27 -5.13
N LEU A 132 5.14 5.98 -5.14
CA LEU A 132 3.93 5.56 -4.44
C LEU A 132 4.08 5.77 -2.93
N LEU A 133 5.24 5.41 -2.35
CA LEU A 133 5.51 5.68 -0.93
C LEU A 133 5.44 7.17 -0.63
N GLU A 134 6.07 8.01 -1.46
CA GLU A 134 6.04 9.48 -1.30
C GLU A 134 4.61 10.01 -1.32
N GLN A 135 3.80 9.60 -2.30
CA GLN A 135 2.39 9.98 -2.38
C GLN A 135 1.63 9.56 -1.11
N GLN A 136 1.80 8.31 -0.67
CA GLN A 136 1.13 7.78 0.52
C GLN A 136 1.50 8.57 1.79
N LEU A 137 2.79 8.90 1.98
CA LEU A 137 3.23 9.71 3.12
C LEU A 137 2.67 11.13 3.10
N ILE A 138 2.54 11.74 1.91
CA ILE A 138 1.91 13.06 1.75
C ILE A 138 0.42 12.99 2.07
N THR A 139 -0.30 12.03 1.50
CA THR A 139 -1.75 11.86 1.71
C THR A 139 -2.07 11.61 3.19
N LEU A 140 -1.26 10.82 3.89
CA LEU A 140 -1.42 10.55 5.31
C LEU A 140 -1.40 11.82 6.18
N GLN A 141 -0.66 12.87 5.81
CA GLN A 141 -0.52 14.08 6.64
C GLN A 141 -1.86 14.72 7.00
N SER A 142 -2.90 14.53 6.18
CA SER A 142 -4.25 15.06 6.44
C SER A 142 -4.93 14.44 7.66
N VAL A 143 -4.56 13.20 8.02
CA VAL A 143 -5.20 12.40 9.09
C VAL A 143 -4.27 12.09 10.26
N LEU A 144 -3.03 12.59 10.22
CA LEU A 144 -2.05 12.43 11.32
C LEU A 144 -2.09 13.61 12.31
N ASP A 145 -1.63 13.35 13.52
CA ASP A 145 -1.23 14.37 14.49
C ASP A 145 0.13 14.04 15.14
N VAL A 146 0.64 14.93 15.98
CA VAL A 146 1.95 14.78 16.63
C VAL A 146 2.06 13.56 17.57
N ASN A 147 0.95 12.88 17.84
CA ASN A 147 0.92 11.66 18.65
C ASN A 147 0.86 10.39 17.78
N THR A 148 0.71 10.54 16.47
CA THR A 148 0.64 9.41 15.56
C THR A 148 1.99 8.70 15.46
N THR A 149 1.98 7.40 15.67
CA THR A 149 3.14 6.51 15.47
C THR A 149 2.99 5.78 14.13
N LEU A 150 3.97 5.97 13.25
CA LEU A 150 4.06 5.23 12.00
C LEU A 150 5.09 4.11 12.16
N ILE A 151 4.67 2.90 11.83
CA ILE A 151 5.54 1.72 11.80
C ILE A 151 5.51 1.17 10.38
N ALA A 152 6.64 1.28 9.67
CA ALA A 152 6.74 0.68 8.36
C ALA A 152 7.60 -0.58 8.41
N THR A 153 7.33 -1.51 7.50
CA THR A 153 8.04 -2.78 7.41
C THR A 153 8.39 -3.14 5.97
N GLY A 154 9.48 -3.82 5.79
CA GLY A 154 9.89 -4.35 4.51
C GLY A 154 11.09 -5.28 4.61
N LYS A 155 11.40 -5.98 3.51
CA LYS A 155 12.63 -6.77 3.43
C LYS A 155 13.85 -5.85 3.64
N VAL A 156 14.90 -6.35 4.26
CA VAL A 156 16.12 -5.55 4.53
C VAL A 156 16.61 -4.79 3.29
N LYS A 157 16.57 -5.43 2.12
CA LYS A 157 16.96 -4.81 0.85
C LYS A 157 16.04 -3.67 0.38
N THR A 158 14.81 -3.60 0.88
CA THR A 158 13.83 -2.55 0.55
C THR A 158 13.99 -1.34 1.47
N VAL A 159 14.46 -1.56 2.70
CA VAL A 159 14.69 -0.48 3.68
C VAL A 159 16.03 0.20 3.38
N GLN A 160 16.03 1.05 2.37
CA GLN A 160 17.20 1.80 1.89
C GLN A 160 17.16 3.25 2.40
N ASN A 161 18.29 3.95 2.30
CA ASN A 161 18.39 5.36 2.70
C ASN A 161 17.38 6.27 1.99
N SER A 162 17.04 5.99 0.73
CA SER A 162 16.00 6.73 -0.01
C SER A 162 14.63 6.63 0.65
N VAL A 163 14.28 5.45 1.18
CA VAL A 163 13.04 5.24 1.93
C VAL A 163 13.06 6.04 3.23
N LEU A 164 14.15 5.95 4.01
CA LEU A 164 14.28 6.68 5.27
C LEU A 164 14.17 8.19 5.08
N LYS A 165 14.80 8.73 4.03
CA LYS A 165 14.71 10.15 3.67
C LYS A 165 13.28 10.61 3.36
N LEU A 166 12.43 9.76 2.76
CA LEU A 166 11.04 10.08 2.55
C LEU A 166 10.27 10.19 3.87
N PHE A 167 10.49 9.26 4.80
CA PHE A 167 9.90 9.35 6.14
C PHE A 167 10.39 10.59 6.89
N GLU A 168 11.68 10.88 6.87
CA GLU A 168 12.24 12.09 7.49
C GLU A 168 11.66 13.38 6.88
N LYS A 169 11.51 13.41 5.55
CA LYS A 169 10.99 14.57 4.81
C LYS A 169 9.52 14.85 5.09
N TYR A 170 8.68 13.81 5.15
CA TYR A 170 7.22 13.98 5.18
C TYR A 170 6.58 13.70 6.52
N ILE A 171 7.24 12.92 7.38
CA ILE A 171 6.70 12.52 8.68
C ILE A 171 7.50 13.13 9.83
N GLY A 172 8.81 12.90 9.87
CA GLY A 172 9.67 13.44 10.93
C GLY A 172 10.75 12.47 11.38
N THR A 173 11.14 12.56 12.65
CA THR A 173 12.22 11.75 13.20
C THR A 173 12.01 10.28 12.94
N THR A 174 13.01 9.65 12.29
CA THR A 174 12.91 8.29 11.80
C THR A 174 14.07 7.44 12.33
N THR A 175 13.76 6.25 12.82
CA THR A 175 14.72 5.25 13.28
C THR A 175 14.40 3.88 12.69
N THR A 176 15.33 2.93 12.80
CA THR A 176 15.10 1.57 12.32
C THR A 176 15.43 0.54 13.37
N SER A 177 14.74 -0.60 13.32
CA SER A 177 15.08 -1.78 14.12
C SER A 177 16.34 -2.49 13.59
N LEU A 178 16.83 -3.44 14.39
CA LEU A 178 17.71 -4.49 13.86
C LEU A 178 16.93 -5.39 12.88
N ALA A 179 17.65 -6.07 12.00
CA ALA A 179 17.04 -7.01 11.07
C ALA A 179 16.55 -8.27 11.81
N LYS A 180 15.31 -8.70 11.55
CA LYS A 180 14.72 -9.95 12.05
C LYS A 180 13.94 -10.61 10.93
N LYS A 181 14.04 -11.95 10.77
CA LYS A 181 13.33 -12.70 9.71
C LYS A 181 13.54 -12.13 8.29
N LYS A 182 14.73 -11.61 7.99
CA LYS A 182 15.08 -10.92 6.73
C LYS A 182 14.27 -9.62 6.49
N ALA A 183 13.58 -9.11 7.49
CA ALA A 183 12.83 -7.86 7.48
C ALA A 183 13.44 -6.84 8.45
N ARG A 184 13.03 -5.59 8.31
CA ARG A 184 13.38 -4.49 9.20
C ARG A 184 12.16 -3.58 9.38
N LEU A 185 12.00 -3.03 10.58
CA LEU A 185 11.00 -2.01 10.87
C LEU A 185 11.62 -0.61 10.73
N ILE A 186 10.79 0.34 10.35
CA ILE A 186 11.05 1.77 10.42
C ILE A 186 10.04 2.33 11.42
N PHE A 187 10.52 3.15 12.33
CA PHE A 187 9.70 3.88 13.29
C PHE A 187 9.81 5.36 12.97
N SER A 188 8.67 5.99 12.76
CA SER A 188 8.63 7.43 12.53
C SER A 188 7.51 8.06 13.35
N LYS A 189 7.78 9.24 13.88
CA LYS A 189 6.81 10.03 14.65
C LYS A 189 6.46 11.27 13.86
N TYR A 190 5.16 11.52 13.68
CA TYR A 190 4.72 12.70 12.95
C TYR A 190 5.04 13.97 13.72
N MET A 191 5.69 14.92 13.08
CA MET A 191 6.15 16.18 13.67
C MET A 191 5.38 17.41 13.18
N GLY A 192 4.16 17.20 12.62
CA GLY A 192 3.35 18.29 12.11
C GLY A 192 3.85 18.89 10.80
N ILE A 193 4.70 18.17 10.06
CA ILE A 193 5.19 18.59 8.75
C ILE A 193 4.00 18.64 7.79
N LYS A 194 3.84 19.78 7.10
CA LYS A 194 2.80 19.92 6.05
C LYS A 194 3.47 20.14 4.71
N THR A 195 3.04 19.36 3.71
CA THR A 195 3.46 19.53 2.33
C THR A 195 2.43 20.43 1.64
N GLU A 196 2.89 21.53 1.05
CA GLU A 196 1.99 22.51 0.41
C GLU A 196 1.32 21.96 -0.85
N ALA A 197 2.06 21.17 -1.64
CA ALA A 197 1.53 20.55 -2.84
C ALA A 197 2.14 19.16 -3.07
N SER A 198 1.32 18.23 -3.52
CA SER A 198 1.79 16.91 -3.99
C SER A 198 2.45 17.07 -5.37
N PRO A 199 3.59 16.39 -5.65
CA PRO A 199 4.15 16.34 -7.00
C PRO A 199 3.33 15.45 -7.95
N TYR A 200 2.25 14.86 -7.47
CA TYR A 200 1.38 13.96 -8.23
C TYR A 200 -0.03 14.54 -8.39
N PRO A 201 -0.69 14.28 -9.54
CA PRO A 201 -0.19 13.54 -10.70
C PRO A 201 0.89 14.30 -11.48
N THR A 202 1.81 13.55 -12.12
CA THR A 202 2.79 14.10 -13.05
C THR A 202 2.13 14.36 -14.40
N ILE A 203 2.29 15.56 -14.94
CA ILE A 203 1.73 15.96 -16.22
C ILE A 203 2.77 15.77 -17.32
N VAL A 204 2.42 15.01 -18.36
CA VAL A 204 3.31 14.69 -19.48
C VAL A 204 2.63 15.05 -20.80
N SER A 205 3.34 15.79 -21.64
CA SER A 205 2.97 16.03 -23.04
C SER A 205 4.01 15.37 -23.95
N ASP A 206 3.56 14.71 -25.00
CA ASP A 206 4.44 14.05 -25.96
C ASP A 206 4.00 14.39 -27.39
N PRO A 207 4.94 14.71 -28.32
CA PRO A 207 4.60 15.06 -29.71
C PRO A 207 3.84 13.96 -30.48
N LEU A 208 3.88 12.70 -29.99
CA LEU A 208 3.16 11.59 -30.62
C LEU A 208 1.69 11.51 -30.20
N THR A 209 1.26 12.34 -29.25
CA THR A 209 -0.12 12.35 -28.77
C THR A 209 -0.70 13.77 -28.85
N PRO A 210 -1.97 13.93 -29.27
CA PRO A 210 -2.62 15.23 -29.31
C PRO A 210 -3.16 15.70 -27.95
N PHE A 211 -2.92 14.90 -26.89
CA PHE A 211 -3.44 15.12 -25.54
C PHE A 211 -2.33 15.07 -24.49
N THR A 212 -2.62 15.59 -23.32
CA THR A 212 -1.75 15.56 -22.15
C THR A 212 -2.10 14.38 -21.26
N LEU A 213 -1.10 13.67 -20.77
CA LEU A 213 -1.23 12.55 -19.85
C LEU A 213 -1.09 13.03 -18.41
N SER A 214 -1.98 12.59 -17.54
CA SER A 214 -1.95 12.85 -16.11
C SER A 214 -1.66 11.53 -15.37
N ASN A 215 -0.43 11.37 -14.90
CA ASN A 215 0.07 10.11 -14.39
C ASN A 215 0.22 10.15 -12.86
N HIS A 216 -0.55 9.32 -12.15
CA HIS A 216 -0.37 9.13 -10.70
C HIS A 216 0.94 8.44 -10.35
N ALA A 217 1.32 8.46 -9.08
CA ALA A 217 2.64 8.07 -8.59
C ALA A 217 3.09 6.66 -9.00
N ASN A 218 2.17 5.67 -9.03
CA ASN A 218 2.51 4.28 -9.36
C ASN A 218 2.30 3.91 -10.84
N VAL A 219 1.99 4.87 -11.70
CA VAL A 219 1.85 4.63 -13.14
C VAL A 219 3.21 4.33 -13.75
N PHE A 220 3.27 3.29 -14.59
CA PHE A 220 4.48 2.91 -15.32
C PHE A 220 4.92 4.04 -16.26
N CYS A 221 6.22 4.32 -16.31
CA CYS A 221 6.80 5.43 -17.09
C CYS A 221 6.11 6.77 -16.88
N ARG A 222 5.84 7.11 -15.60
CA ARG A 222 5.09 8.30 -15.17
C ARG A 222 5.61 9.61 -15.78
N GLU A 223 6.92 9.76 -15.99
CA GLU A 223 7.57 11.02 -16.36
C GLU A 223 7.70 11.24 -17.88
N HIS A 224 7.48 10.21 -18.66
CA HIS A 224 7.58 10.24 -20.12
C HIS A 224 6.85 9.06 -20.74
N LEU A 225 6.62 9.14 -22.05
CA LEU A 225 6.06 8.04 -22.80
C LEU A 225 7.08 6.91 -22.97
N ASP A 226 6.71 5.69 -22.63
CA ASP A 226 7.58 4.51 -22.75
C ASP A 226 8.04 4.29 -24.21
N ILE A 227 9.25 3.79 -24.40
CA ILE A 227 9.85 3.57 -25.71
C ILE A 227 9.04 2.57 -26.55
N GLY A 228 8.60 1.45 -25.91
CA GLY A 228 7.75 0.46 -26.57
C GLY A 228 6.41 1.04 -26.99
N THR A 229 5.80 1.86 -26.13
CA THR A 229 4.57 2.59 -26.44
C THR A 229 4.74 3.55 -27.60
N ARG A 230 5.86 4.28 -27.70
CA ARG A 230 6.17 5.18 -28.84
C ARG A 230 6.25 4.41 -30.17
N ILE A 231 6.83 3.21 -30.15
CA ILE A 231 6.91 2.35 -31.35
C ILE A 231 5.51 1.84 -31.73
N LEU A 232 4.74 1.40 -30.72
CA LEU A 232 3.39 0.87 -30.95
C LEU A 232 2.46 1.94 -31.51
N LEU A 233 2.45 3.15 -30.97
CA LEU A 233 1.63 4.27 -31.44
C LEU A 233 1.85 4.58 -32.94
N LYS A 234 3.10 4.48 -33.42
CA LYS A 234 3.44 4.69 -34.84
C LYS A 234 2.97 3.56 -35.75
N ASN A 235 2.63 2.42 -35.19
CA ASN A 235 2.30 1.18 -35.92
C ASN A 235 0.94 0.60 -35.50
N LEU A 236 0.08 1.40 -34.85
CA LEU A 236 -1.25 0.94 -34.47
C LEU A 236 -2.04 0.51 -35.72
N PRO A 237 -2.65 -0.69 -35.70
CA PRO A 237 -3.52 -1.12 -36.79
C PRO A 237 -4.81 -0.29 -36.78
N ASN A 238 -5.45 -0.17 -37.96
CA ASN A 238 -6.75 0.43 -37.99
C ASN A 238 -7.77 -0.45 -37.24
N ALA A 239 -8.31 0.10 -36.18
CA ALA A 239 -9.23 -0.57 -35.23
C ALA A 239 -10.69 -0.11 -35.42
N LEU A 240 -11.01 0.65 -36.48
CA LEU A 240 -12.36 1.13 -36.72
C LEU A 240 -13.38 -0.02 -36.75
N ASN A 241 -14.43 0.08 -35.95
CA ASN A 241 -15.46 -0.93 -35.76
C ASN A 241 -14.95 -2.30 -35.23
N LYS A 242 -13.84 -2.32 -34.46
CA LYS A 242 -13.31 -3.54 -33.84
C LYS A 242 -13.36 -3.41 -32.31
N HIS A 243 -13.48 -4.58 -31.65
CA HIS A 243 -13.21 -4.65 -30.22
C HIS A 243 -11.71 -4.76 -30.00
N VAL A 244 -11.16 -3.84 -29.22
CA VAL A 244 -9.74 -3.79 -28.89
C VAL A 244 -9.56 -4.01 -27.38
N VAL A 245 -8.57 -4.79 -27.00
CA VAL A 245 -8.16 -4.99 -25.61
C VAL A 245 -6.73 -4.51 -25.47
N ASP A 246 -6.53 -3.49 -24.65
CA ASP A 246 -5.20 -3.02 -24.24
C ASP A 246 -4.80 -3.73 -22.96
N LEU A 247 -4.02 -4.80 -23.07
CA LEU A 247 -3.59 -5.61 -21.94
C LEU A 247 -2.37 -4.96 -21.26
N GLY A 248 -2.56 -4.49 -20.03
CA GLY A 248 -1.53 -3.75 -19.30
C GLY A 248 -1.48 -2.28 -19.73
N CYS A 249 -2.64 -1.67 -19.87
CA CYS A 249 -2.85 -0.35 -20.45
C CYS A 249 -2.03 0.81 -19.83
N GLY A 250 -1.46 0.62 -18.64
CA GLY A 250 -0.67 1.64 -17.94
C GLY A 250 -1.46 2.94 -17.75
N ASN A 251 -1.03 4.03 -18.39
CA ASN A 251 -1.73 5.31 -18.36
C ASN A 251 -2.87 5.43 -19.38
N GLY A 252 -3.18 4.36 -20.12
CA GLY A 252 -4.27 4.32 -21.08
C GLY A 252 -3.98 4.98 -22.43
N VAL A 253 -2.77 5.44 -22.68
CA VAL A 253 -2.41 6.21 -23.88
C VAL A 253 -2.75 5.48 -25.20
N ILE A 254 -2.56 4.16 -25.25
CA ILE A 254 -2.85 3.36 -26.44
C ILE A 254 -4.36 3.30 -26.69
N GLY A 255 -5.15 3.12 -25.61
CA GLY A 255 -6.61 3.00 -25.72
C GLY A 255 -7.32 4.29 -26.14
N VAL A 256 -6.69 5.47 -25.99
CA VAL A 256 -7.24 6.78 -26.38
C VAL A 256 -6.63 7.34 -27.66
N SER A 257 -5.65 6.65 -28.27
CA SER A 257 -4.99 7.01 -29.54
C SER A 257 -5.65 6.31 -30.70
#